data_cddcf1141652fb493f3584e36b8dcf71
#
_entry.id   cddcf1141652fb493f3584e36b8dcf71
#
_cell.length_a   1.000
_cell.length_b   1.000
_cell.length_c   1.000
_cell.angle_alpha   90.00
_cell.angle_beta   90.00
_cell.angle_gamma   90.00
#
_symmetry.space_group_name_H-M   'P 1'
#
loop_
_entity.id
_entity.type
_entity.pdbx_description
1 polymer ?
#
loop_
_entity_poly.entity_id
_entity_poly.type
_entity_poly.pdbx_seq_one_letter_code
_entity_poly.pdbx_strand_id
1 'polypeptide(L)'
;MQQIAINNCLICLNKITSPGKNQIHFMEIGNHIIIGGTEWCALPDLNIPAVKARVDSGAKTSALHASNIQKINRKGEKWVSFEVHPIQESRRITIRCEAKVIDQRIVKSSSGIAEKRYVISSQMKIGEHQWNIELTLANRDSMGFRMLLGREAMENRVLVDPANSFLLGDYADGKINELYQHVKDVRSGLRIGLLASNPILFSNQRIMKAGEERGHEMIFLNVQQCYMKLDTTHPEIRYRGGKILTNLDAIVPRIKPNLTFYSLALIRQFESMGIFCANSWEAIGKSRDKLYSSQLFSQNGIHIPITGFAKSPLDTVDLINMVNGAPLVIKLLEGTQGKGVVLAENAKAAESVISAFKSLQANILVQEFIKEAEGRDIRCFVIDGKVVASIQREAAKGEFRANLHQGGKASLIKITKDEKKLAIKAAKVLGLQIAGVDIIRSNRGPLLLEVNSSPGLEGIEKATGKDIAGMMITAIEKQLGWQRDMIIRTHETDTNLPNSH
;
A
#
# COMPACT_ATOMS: atom_id res chain seq x y z
N MET A 1 46.63 -22.74 -53.51
CA MET A 1 45.59 -22.21 -54.42
C MET A 1 44.33 -22.98 -54.16
N GLN A 2 43.45 -22.50 -53.33
CA GLN A 2 42.07 -22.94 -53.25
C GLN A 2 41.24 -21.71 -52.82
N GLN A 3 40.46 -21.25 -53.75
CA GLN A 3 39.53 -20.17 -53.62
C GLN A 3 38.32 -20.69 -52.88
N ILE A 4 38.06 -20.21 -51.68
CA ILE A 4 36.81 -20.47 -50.92
C ILE A 4 35.88 -19.36 -51.31
N ALA A 5 34.81 -19.75 -52.01
CA ALA A 5 33.71 -18.88 -52.36
C ALA A 5 32.92 -18.50 -51.09
N ILE A 6 32.89 -17.23 -50.74
CA ILE A 6 31.97 -16.66 -49.76
C ILE A 6 30.65 -16.40 -50.48
N ASN A 7 29.66 -17.27 -50.26
CA ASN A 7 28.29 -17.04 -50.75
C ASN A 7 27.64 -15.93 -49.93
N ASN A 8 27.27 -14.89 -50.62
CA ASN A 8 26.53 -13.72 -50.18
C ASN A 8 25.23 -14.12 -49.44
N CYS A 9 25.15 -13.77 -48.18
CA CYS A 9 23.86 -13.64 -47.49
C CYS A 9 23.29 -12.25 -47.87
N LEU A 10 22.41 -12.19 -48.82
CA LEU A 10 21.65 -10.99 -49.17
C LEU A 10 20.67 -10.69 -48.06
N ILE A 11 20.94 -9.64 -47.30
CA ILE A 11 19.95 -8.99 -46.44
C ILE A 11 19.02 -8.19 -47.34
N CYS A 12 17.85 -8.69 -47.66
CA CYS A 12 16.82 -7.90 -48.35
C CYS A 12 16.20 -6.90 -47.39
N LEU A 13 16.77 -5.70 -47.32
CA LEU A 13 16.10 -4.52 -46.77
C LEU A 13 15.23 -3.90 -47.86
N ASN A 14 13.98 -4.29 -47.96
CA ASN A 14 12.99 -3.55 -48.74
C ASN A 14 12.32 -2.50 -47.91
N LYS A 15 12.83 -1.29 -47.92
CA LYS A 15 12.08 -0.08 -47.57
C LYS A 15 11.22 0.30 -48.77
N ILE A 16 9.93 0.09 -48.69
CA ILE A 16 8.96 0.72 -49.59
C ILE A 16 8.06 1.60 -48.72
N THR A 17 8.25 2.91 -48.89
CA THR A 17 7.37 3.94 -48.36
C THR A 17 6.17 4.12 -49.27
N SER A 18 4.97 3.83 -48.83
CA SER A 18 3.74 4.41 -49.38
C SER A 18 2.71 4.60 -48.24
N PRO A 19 1.94 5.71 -48.24
CA PRO A 19 1.09 6.08 -47.12
C PRO A 19 -0.26 5.35 -47.21
N GLY A 20 -0.61 4.62 -46.16
CA GLY A 20 -1.96 4.13 -45.97
C GLY A 20 -2.12 2.61 -45.98
N LYS A 21 -1.80 2.00 -44.87
CA LYS A 21 -2.33 0.79 -44.19
C LYS A 21 -1.21 0.23 -43.31
N ASN A 22 -1.46 0.11 -42.01
CA ASN A 22 -0.53 -0.56 -41.07
C ASN A 22 -0.41 -2.05 -41.43
N GLN A 23 0.49 -2.39 -42.32
CA GLN A 23 0.99 -3.75 -42.52
C GLN A 23 2.19 -3.92 -41.59
N ILE A 24 2.04 -4.70 -40.51
CA ILE A 24 3.13 -5.13 -39.65
C ILE A 24 3.99 -6.09 -40.49
N HIS A 25 5.20 -5.68 -40.85
CA HIS A 25 6.16 -6.56 -41.50
C HIS A 25 6.86 -7.37 -40.40
N PHE A 26 6.62 -8.68 -40.39
CA PHE A 26 7.32 -9.60 -39.52
C PHE A 26 8.78 -9.70 -39.92
N MET A 27 9.70 -9.44 -38.98
CA MET A 27 11.13 -9.69 -39.18
C MET A 27 11.41 -11.17 -38.86
N GLU A 28 11.72 -11.95 -39.86
CA GLU A 28 12.20 -13.34 -39.70
C GLU A 28 13.60 -13.47 -40.31
N ILE A 29 14.49 -14.18 -39.60
CA ILE A 29 15.78 -14.61 -40.15
C ILE A 29 15.79 -16.13 -40.11
N GLY A 30 15.66 -16.77 -41.27
CA GLY A 30 15.44 -18.20 -41.37
C GLY A 30 14.08 -18.58 -40.76
N ASN A 31 14.06 -19.53 -39.84
CA ASN A 31 12.85 -19.96 -39.10
C ASN A 31 12.72 -19.28 -37.74
N HIS A 32 13.42 -18.17 -37.48
CA HIS A 32 13.40 -17.49 -36.17
C HIS A 32 12.70 -16.13 -36.29
N ILE A 33 11.82 -15.87 -35.34
CA ILE A 33 11.20 -14.57 -35.14
C ILE A 33 12.16 -13.64 -34.40
N ILE A 34 12.24 -12.38 -34.82
CA ILE A 34 13.03 -11.34 -34.10
C ILE A 34 12.09 -10.63 -33.16
N ILE A 35 12.44 -10.61 -31.86
CA ILE A 35 11.70 -9.89 -30.81
C ILE A 35 12.59 -8.86 -30.11
N GLY A 36 11.98 -7.85 -29.51
CA GLY A 36 12.70 -6.86 -28.70
C GLY A 36 13.01 -7.35 -27.27
N GLY A 37 13.70 -6.53 -26.50
CA GLY A 37 13.96 -6.75 -25.09
C GLY A 37 12.68 -6.71 -24.21
N THR A 38 11.58 -6.23 -24.78
CA THR A 38 10.24 -6.20 -24.19
C THR A 38 9.21 -6.42 -25.29
N GLU A 39 8.22 -7.27 -25.04
CA GLU A 39 7.14 -7.56 -25.99
C GLU A 39 5.79 -7.74 -25.30
N TRP A 40 4.72 -7.62 -26.11
CA TRP A 40 3.38 -8.01 -25.69
C TRP A 40 3.12 -9.48 -25.99
N CYS A 41 2.67 -10.21 -24.96
CA CYS A 41 2.27 -11.61 -25.06
C CYS A 41 0.79 -11.75 -24.70
N ALA A 42 0.08 -12.67 -25.34
CA ALA A 42 -1.22 -13.15 -24.88
C ALA A 42 -1.09 -14.56 -24.30
N LEU A 43 -1.93 -14.90 -23.33
CA LEU A 43 -2.05 -16.24 -22.75
C LEU A 43 -3.52 -16.68 -22.84
N PRO A 44 -3.95 -17.21 -23.99
CA PRO A 44 -5.36 -17.51 -24.26
C PRO A 44 -5.99 -18.47 -23.25
N ASP A 45 -5.25 -19.50 -22.82
CA ASP A 45 -5.75 -20.48 -21.84
C ASP A 45 -6.07 -19.86 -20.47
N LEU A 46 -5.49 -18.69 -20.18
CA LEU A 46 -5.70 -17.94 -18.93
C LEU A 46 -6.63 -16.73 -19.12
N ASN A 47 -7.24 -16.56 -20.29
CA ASN A 47 -8.04 -15.39 -20.67
C ASN A 47 -7.28 -14.06 -20.53
N ILE A 48 -5.97 -14.06 -20.81
CA ILE A 48 -5.11 -12.88 -20.78
C ILE A 48 -4.82 -12.45 -22.22
N PRO A 49 -5.54 -11.45 -22.77
CA PRO A 49 -5.36 -11.02 -24.15
C PRO A 49 -4.06 -10.24 -24.39
N ALA A 50 -3.49 -9.60 -23.36
CA ALA A 50 -2.24 -8.88 -23.48
C ALA A 50 -1.55 -8.72 -22.11
N VAL A 51 -0.30 -9.13 -22.00
CA VAL A 51 0.58 -8.89 -20.85
C VAL A 51 1.96 -8.48 -21.34
N LYS A 52 2.52 -7.43 -20.73
CA LYS A 52 3.87 -6.97 -21.06
C LYS A 52 4.91 -7.92 -20.47
N ALA A 53 5.74 -8.53 -21.32
CA ALA A 53 6.79 -9.47 -20.95
C ALA A 53 8.18 -8.85 -21.14
N ARG A 54 9.04 -8.99 -20.14
CA ARG A 54 10.47 -8.73 -20.25
C ARG A 54 11.16 -9.99 -20.76
N VAL A 55 11.92 -9.86 -21.84
CA VAL A 55 12.75 -10.95 -22.35
C VAL A 55 14.01 -11.10 -21.47
N ASP A 56 14.24 -12.30 -20.96
CA ASP A 56 15.35 -12.59 -20.04
C ASP A 56 16.04 -13.92 -20.44
N SER A 57 17.12 -13.79 -21.20
CA SER A 57 17.95 -14.95 -21.59
C SER A 57 18.73 -15.57 -20.43
N GLY A 58 18.82 -14.90 -19.27
CA GLY A 58 19.41 -15.43 -18.04
C GLY A 58 18.49 -16.38 -17.29
N ALA A 59 17.17 -16.19 -17.40
CA ALA A 59 16.18 -17.05 -16.75
C ALA A 59 15.93 -18.32 -17.57
N LYS A 60 15.92 -19.48 -16.90
CA LYS A 60 15.60 -20.76 -17.57
C LYS A 60 14.13 -20.83 -17.99
N THR A 61 13.21 -20.71 -17.05
CA THR A 61 11.76 -20.84 -17.24
C THR A 61 11.10 -19.49 -17.15
N SER A 62 10.06 -19.27 -17.94
CA SER A 62 9.25 -18.04 -17.88
C SER A 62 8.51 -17.91 -16.54
N ALA A 63 8.18 -16.67 -16.16
CA ALA A 63 7.46 -16.38 -14.92
C ALA A 63 6.29 -15.44 -15.19
N LEU A 64 5.14 -15.74 -14.60
CA LEU A 64 3.95 -14.90 -14.61
C LEU A 64 3.68 -14.36 -13.21
N HIS A 65 3.39 -13.06 -13.11
CA HIS A 65 2.88 -12.48 -11.88
C HIS A 65 1.56 -13.15 -11.49
N ALA A 66 1.53 -13.72 -10.31
CA ALA A 66 0.35 -14.32 -9.73
C ALA A 66 0.23 -13.99 -8.25
N SER A 67 -0.96 -13.63 -7.81
CA SER A 67 -1.33 -13.40 -6.42
C SER A 67 -2.44 -14.36 -6.01
N ASN A 68 -2.67 -14.50 -4.70
CA ASN A 68 -3.77 -15.31 -4.17
C ASN A 68 -3.77 -16.76 -4.66
N ILE A 69 -2.59 -17.38 -4.80
CA ILE A 69 -2.43 -18.73 -5.31
C ILE A 69 -2.98 -19.76 -4.30
N GLN A 70 -3.97 -20.52 -4.71
CA GLN A 70 -4.61 -21.55 -3.89
C GLN A 70 -4.59 -22.90 -4.60
N LYS A 71 -4.27 -23.96 -3.83
CA LYS A 71 -4.42 -25.33 -4.31
C LYS A 71 -5.90 -25.69 -4.42
N ILE A 72 -6.29 -26.22 -5.55
CA ILE A 72 -7.58 -26.84 -5.75
C ILE A 72 -7.39 -28.25 -6.28
N ASN A 73 -8.32 -29.16 -5.99
CA ASN A 73 -8.32 -30.51 -6.52
C ASN A 73 -9.51 -30.65 -7.49
N ARG A 74 -9.23 -31.02 -8.74
CA ARG A 74 -10.26 -31.32 -9.72
C ARG A 74 -10.12 -32.76 -10.18
N LYS A 75 -11.10 -33.60 -9.85
CA LYS A 75 -11.13 -35.01 -10.25
C LYS A 75 -9.83 -35.79 -9.95
N GLY A 76 -9.23 -35.53 -8.78
CA GLY A 76 -7.98 -36.20 -8.38
C GLY A 76 -6.69 -35.53 -8.89
N GLU A 77 -6.78 -34.56 -9.77
CA GLU A 77 -5.62 -33.82 -10.29
C GLU A 77 -5.32 -32.56 -9.49
N LYS A 78 -4.05 -32.20 -9.44
CA LYS A 78 -3.57 -30.98 -8.75
C LYS A 78 -3.77 -29.77 -9.65
N TRP A 79 -4.60 -28.83 -9.23
CA TRP A 79 -4.83 -27.55 -9.89
C TRP A 79 -4.48 -26.39 -8.94
N VAL A 80 -4.29 -25.23 -9.49
CA VAL A 80 -4.16 -23.95 -8.77
C VAL A 80 -5.15 -22.94 -9.30
N SER A 81 -5.78 -22.19 -8.37
CA SER A 81 -6.51 -20.96 -8.67
C SER A 81 -5.63 -19.79 -8.24
N PHE A 82 -5.55 -18.74 -9.04
CA PHE A 82 -4.73 -17.57 -8.78
C PHE A 82 -5.29 -16.33 -9.48
N GLU A 83 -4.83 -15.16 -9.07
CA GLU A 83 -5.21 -13.89 -9.71
C GLU A 83 -4.00 -13.29 -10.44
N VAL A 84 -4.26 -12.75 -11.62
CA VAL A 84 -3.27 -12.05 -12.44
C VAL A 84 -3.71 -10.59 -12.61
N HIS A 85 -2.76 -9.67 -12.42
CA HIS A 85 -2.92 -8.25 -12.73
C HIS A 85 -2.10 -7.95 -13.99
N PRO A 86 -2.67 -8.06 -15.18
CA PRO A 86 -1.90 -8.03 -16.43
C PRO A 86 -1.36 -6.65 -16.80
N ILE A 87 -2.00 -5.57 -16.28
CA ILE A 87 -1.59 -4.20 -16.55
C ILE A 87 -0.45 -3.81 -15.62
N GLN A 88 0.60 -3.22 -16.22
CA GLN A 88 1.77 -2.74 -15.50
C GLN A 88 1.37 -1.64 -14.50
N GLU A 89 1.94 -1.69 -13.29
CA GLU A 89 1.70 -0.71 -12.21
C GLU A 89 0.22 -0.46 -11.87
N SER A 90 -0.67 -1.36 -12.29
CA SER A 90 -2.11 -1.26 -12.06
C SER A 90 -2.71 -2.60 -11.61
N ARG A 91 -3.61 -2.55 -10.64
CA ARG A 91 -4.48 -3.66 -10.24
C ARG A 91 -5.93 -3.48 -10.70
N ARG A 92 -6.17 -2.53 -11.60
CA ARG A 92 -7.49 -2.20 -12.11
C ARG A 92 -8.19 -3.39 -12.76
N ILE A 93 -7.44 -4.19 -13.51
CA ILE A 93 -7.91 -5.42 -14.12
C ILE A 93 -7.31 -6.58 -13.34
N THR A 94 -8.18 -7.39 -12.75
CA THR A 94 -7.81 -8.61 -12.03
C THR A 94 -8.52 -9.77 -12.70
N ILE A 95 -7.74 -10.72 -13.23
CA ILE A 95 -8.26 -11.93 -13.89
C ILE A 95 -8.07 -13.10 -12.94
N ARG A 96 -9.16 -13.82 -12.64
CA ARG A 96 -9.07 -15.08 -11.92
C ARG A 96 -8.78 -16.19 -12.90
N CYS A 97 -7.66 -16.87 -12.69
CA CYS A 97 -7.19 -17.97 -13.52
C CYS A 97 -7.21 -19.28 -12.74
N GLU A 98 -7.41 -20.37 -13.45
CA GLU A 98 -7.22 -21.73 -12.94
C GLU A 98 -6.42 -22.54 -13.94
N ALA A 99 -5.42 -23.28 -13.45
CA ALA A 99 -4.58 -24.09 -14.29
C ALA A 99 -4.17 -25.40 -13.60
N LYS A 100 -3.94 -26.45 -14.40
CA LYS A 100 -3.36 -27.70 -13.92
C LYS A 100 -1.89 -27.48 -13.55
N VAL A 101 -1.50 -27.98 -12.39
CA VAL A 101 -0.10 -27.97 -11.95
C VAL A 101 0.63 -29.11 -12.64
N ILE A 102 1.65 -28.77 -13.43
CA ILE A 102 2.49 -29.76 -14.10
C ILE A 102 3.75 -30.09 -13.28
N ASP A 103 4.24 -29.12 -12.48
CA ASP A 103 5.44 -29.31 -11.67
C ASP A 103 5.48 -28.32 -10.49
N GLN A 104 6.42 -28.51 -9.58
CA GLN A 104 6.80 -27.55 -8.53
C GLN A 104 8.33 -27.43 -8.48
N ARG A 105 8.85 -26.23 -8.75
CA ARG A 105 10.30 -25.96 -8.82
C ARG A 105 10.73 -25.00 -7.74
N ILE A 106 11.97 -25.20 -7.25
CA ILE A 106 12.64 -24.21 -6.41
C ILE A 106 13.35 -23.24 -7.34
N VAL A 107 12.94 -21.98 -7.33
CA VAL A 107 13.53 -20.92 -8.14
C VAL A 107 14.24 -19.94 -7.21
N LYS A 108 15.52 -19.67 -7.47
CA LYS A 108 16.27 -18.62 -6.78
C LYS A 108 15.94 -17.27 -7.41
N SER A 109 15.50 -16.31 -6.60
CA SER A 109 15.31 -14.93 -7.04
C SER A 109 16.65 -14.24 -7.32
N SER A 110 16.63 -13.09 -7.98
CA SER A 110 17.81 -12.24 -8.18
C SER A 110 18.45 -11.78 -6.86
N SER A 111 17.70 -11.78 -5.75
CA SER A 111 18.17 -11.52 -4.38
C SER A 111 18.72 -12.78 -3.68
N GLY A 112 18.82 -13.93 -4.37
CA GLY A 112 19.36 -15.17 -3.83
C GLY A 112 18.37 -16.00 -2.98
N ILE A 113 17.15 -15.52 -2.75
CA ILE A 113 16.14 -16.24 -1.96
C ILE A 113 15.53 -17.35 -2.81
N ALA A 114 15.57 -18.59 -2.29
CA ALA A 114 14.94 -19.74 -2.92
C ALA A 114 13.44 -19.80 -2.57
N GLU A 115 12.60 -19.86 -3.58
CA GLU A 115 11.14 -19.93 -3.45
C GLU A 115 10.61 -21.14 -4.22
N LYS A 116 9.72 -21.92 -3.59
CA LYS A 116 9.04 -23.04 -4.25
C LYS A 116 7.83 -22.53 -5.02
N ARG A 117 7.86 -22.64 -6.34
CA ARG A 117 6.81 -22.11 -7.23
C ARG A 117 6.06 -23.24 -7.94
N TYR A 118 4.77 -23.03 -8.18
CA TYR A 118 3.99 -23.88 -9.06
C TYR A 118 4.36 -23.61 -10.51
N VAL A 119 4.41 -24.65 -11.31
CA VAL A 119 4.61 -24.59 -12.75
C VAL A 119 3.32 -25.03 -13.44
N ILE A 120 2.86 -24.23 -14.38
CA ILE A 120 1.72 -24.49 -15.24
C ILE A 120 2.16 -24.48 -16.70
N SER A 121 1.40 -25.10 -17.58
CA SER A 121 1.55 -24.96 -19.03
C SER A 121 0.45 -24.03 -19.54
N SER A 122 0.79 -23.15 -20.46
CA SER A 122 -0.18 -22.30 -21.16
C SER A 122 0.29 -22.04 -22.57
N GLN A 123 -0.66 -21.92 -23.48
CA GLN A 123 -0.41 -21.40 -24.81
C GLN A 123 -0.05 -19.93 -24.71
N MET A 124 1.03 -19.52 -25.35
CA MET A 124 1.46 -18.13 -25.50
C MET A 124 1.34 -17.70 -26.95
N LYS A 125 0.76 -16.52 -27.19
CA LYS A 125 0.77 -15.85 -28.49
C LYS A 125 1.66 -14.60 -28.38
N ILE A 126 2.53 -14.39 -29.38
CA ILE A 126 3.38 -13.22 -29.54
C ILE A 126 3.39 -12.83 -31.04
N GLY A 127 2.95 -11.62 -31.36
CA GLY A 127 2.63 -11.25 -32.75
C GLY A 127 1.61 -12.24 -33.32
N GLU A 128 1.92 -12.86 -34.49
CA GLU A 128 1.08 -13.89 -35.11
C GLU A 128 1.48 -15.32 -34.71
N HIS A 129 2.55 -15.49 -33.93
CA HIS A 129 3.10 -16.80 -33.58
C HIS A 129 2.50 -17.29 -32.25
N GLN A 130 2.37 -18.63 -32.13
CA GLN A 130 1.73 -19.26 -30.98
C GLN A 130 2.34 -20.63 -30.67
N TRP A 131 2.67 -20.87 -29.38
CA TRP A 131 3.17 -22.16 -28.89
C TRP A 131 2.97 -22.31 -27.39
N ASN A 132 3.07 -23.53 -26.88
CA ASN A 132 2.97 -23.79 -25.44
C ASN A 132 4.27 -23.47 -24.72
N ILE A 133 4.15 -22.84 -23.57
CA ILE A 133 5.26 -22.52 -22.67
C ILE A 133 4.97 -22.98 -21.25
N GLU A 134 6.02 -23.21 -20.48
CA GLU A 134 5.94 -23.39 -19.04
C GLU A 134 6.07 -22.05 -18.32
N LEU A 135 5.19 -21.81 -17.35
CA LEU A 135 5.13 -20.61 -16.55
C LEU A 135 5.24 -20.95 -15.08
N THR A 136 6.23 -20.36 -14.39
CA THR A 136 6.27 -20.35 -12.93
C THR A 136 5.38 -19.24 -12.41
N LEU A 137 4.55 -19.53 -11.41
CA LEU A 137 3.70 -18.55 -10.75
C LEU A 137 4.47 -17.91 -9.58
N ALA A 138 4.61 -16.60 -9.59
CA ALA A 138 5.35 -15.85 -8.57
C ALA A 138 4.73 -14.48 -8.32
N ASN A 139 4.84 -13.98 -7.08
CA ASN A 139 4.51 -12.59 -6.81
C ASN A 139 5.63 -11.69 -7.37
N ARG A 140 5.27 -10.85 -8.34
CA ARG A 140 6.18 -9.91 -9.02
C ARG A 140 5.72 -8.45 -8.89
N ASP A 141 4.92 -8.14 -7.87
CA ASP A 141 4.36 -6.79 -7.66
C ASP A 141 5.43 -5.69 -7.56
N SER A 142 6.55 -5.99 -6.89
CA SER A 142 7.68 -5.08 -6.75
C SER A 142 8.61 -5.04 -7.96
N MET A 143 8.36 -5.86 -8.98
CA MET A 143 9.18 -5.95 -10.18
C MET A 143 8.56 -5.14 -11.32
N GLY A 144 9.40 -4.54 -12.16
CA GLY A 144 8.97 -3.69 -13.27
C GLY A 144 8.16 -4.39 -14.38
N PHE A 145 7.99 -5.72 -14.36
CA PHE A 145 7.26 -6.48 -15.38
C PHE A 145 6.42 -7.59 -14.79
N ARG A 146 5.17 -7.70 -15.27
CA ARG A 146 4.21 -8.73 -14.84
C ARG A 146 4.53 -10.12 -15.41
N MET A 147 5.22 -10.18 -16.52
CA MET A 147 5.69 -11.43 -17.12
C MET A 147 7.18 -11.33 -17.45
N LEU A 148 7.84 -12.46 -17.36
CA LEU A 148 9.22 -12.66 -17.79
C LEU A 148 9.24 -13.82 -18.78
N LEU A 149 9.84 -13.64 -19.94
CA LEU A 149 9.99 -14.66 -20.97
C LEU A 149 11.40 -15.28 -20.87
N GLY A 150 11.46 -16.54 -20.42
CA GLY A 150 12.70 -17.27 -20.20
C GLY A 150 13.19 -18.02 -21.43
N ARG A 151 14.43 -18.56 -21.36
CA ARG A 151 15.10 -19.24 -22.47
C ARG A 151 14.31 -20.41 -23.05
N GLU A 152 13.73 -21.28 -22.21
CA GLU A 152 12.98 -22.47 -22.68
C GLU A 152 11.80 -22.10 -23.59
N ALA A 153 11.17 -20.96 -23.36
CA ALA A 153 10.09 -20.47 -24.21
C ALA A 153 10.56 -19.93 -25.56
N MET A 154 11.84 -19.54 -25.66
CA MET A 154 12.43 -18.89 -26.84
C MET A 154 13.28 -19.84 -27.68
N GLU A 155 13.76 -20.94 -27.11
CA GLU A 155 14.72 -21.85 -27.69
C GLU A 155 14.27 -22.36 -29.09
N ASN A 156 15.16 -22.24 -30.05
CA ASN A 156 14.96 -22.62 -31.48
C ASN A 156 13.80 -21.90 -32.21
N ARG A 157 13.30 -20.77 -31.66
CA ARG A 157 12.19 -20.00 -32.21
C ARG A 157 12.47 -18.52 -32.35
N VAL A 158 13.33 -17.97 -31.50
CA VAL A 158 13.39 -16.54 -31.29
C VAL A 158 14.83 -16.05 -31.31
N LEU A 159 15.08 -14.93 -32.00
CA LEU A 159 16.26 -14.08 -31.86
C LEU A 159 15.87 -12.82 -31.15
N VAL A 160 16.70 -12.37 -30.18
CA VAL A 160 16.41 -11.20 -29.36
C VAL A 160 17.26 -10.03 -29.81
N ASP A 161 16.63 -8.91 -30.16
CA ASP A 161 17.27 -7.61 -30.30
C ASP A 161 17.09 -6.80 -29.00
N PRO A 162 18.11 -6.72 -28.13
CA PRO A 162 17.99 -6.05 -26.85
C PRO A 162 17.92 -4.52 -26.95
N ALA A 163 18.25 -3.94 -28.09
CA ALA A 163 18.24 -2.50 -28.31
C ALA A 163 16.82 -1.95 -28.59
N ASN A 164 15.92 -2.82 -29.02
CA ASN A 164 14.56 -2.44 -29.39
C ASN A 164 13.52 -3.09 -28.47
N SER A 165 12.27 -2.60 -28.51
CA SER A 165 11.12 -3.13 -27.79
C SER A 165 9.89 -3.10 -28.70
N PHE A 166 8.95 -4.03 -28.47
CA PHE A 166 7.68 -4.10 -29.20
C PHE A 166 7.84 -4.23 -30.71
N LEU A 167 8.82 -5.03 -31.18
CA LEU A 167 9.08 -5.24 -32.59
C LEU A 167 7.92 -5.96 -33.31
N LEU A 168 7.15 -6.74 -32.56
CA LEU A 168 5.96 -7.44 -33.08
C LEU A 168 4.65 -6.65 -32.91
N GLY A 169 4.76 -5.39 -32.54
CA GLY A 169 3.65 -4.46 -32.38
C GLY A 169 3.50 -3.93 -30.97
N ASP A 170 3.06 -2.69 -30.85
CA ASP A 170 2.75 -2.05 -29.58
C ASP A 170 1.27 -1.65 -29.53
N TYR A 171 0.73 -1.62 -28.34
CA TYR A 171 -0.62 -1.14 -28.09
C TYR A 171 -0.57 0.32 -27.66
N ALA A 172 -1.23 1.20 -28.43
CA ALA A 172 -1.41 2.59 -28.03
C ALA A 172 -2.14 2.66 -26.68
N ASP A 173 -1.82 3.69 -25.88
CA ASP A 173 -2.49 3.95 -24.60
C ASP A 173 -4.02 3.97 -24.79
N GLY A 174 -4.70 3.15 -24.02
CA GLY A 174 -6.16 2.97 -24.10
C GLY A 174 -6.64 1.69 -24.81
N LYS A 175 -5.99 1.23 -25.88
CA LYS A 175 -6.38 -0.01 -26.58
C LYS A 175 -6.27 -1.27 -25.72
N ILE A 176 -5.32 -1.32 -24.79
CA ILE A 176 -5.17 -2.46 -23.88
C ILE A 176 -6.42 -2.66 -23.03
N ASN A 177 -7.05 -1.58 -22.58
CA ASN A 177 -8.25 -1.65 -21.76
C ASN A 177 -9.44 -2.22 -22.55
N GLU A 178 -9.51 -1.93 -23.85
CA GLU A 178 -10.56 -2.46 -24.74
C GLU A 178 -10.43 -3.99 -24.89
N LEU A 179 -9.20 -4.53 -24.92
CA LEU A 179 -8.96 -5.97 -25.00
C LEU A 179 -9.54 -6.75 -23.81
N TYR A 180 -9.66 -6.08 -22.64
CA TYR A 180 -10.16 -6.70 -21.42
C TYR A 180 -11.65 -6.49 -21.18
N GLN A 181 -12.38 -5.70 -21.98
CA GLN A 181 -13.82 -5.45 -21.82
C GLN A 181 -14.68 -6.72 -21.91
N HIS A 182 -14.23 -7.72 -22.67
CA HIS A 182 -14.96 -8.96 -22.91
C HIS A 182 -14.40 -10.16 -22.15
N VAL A 183 -13.39 -9.95 -21.29
CA VAL A 183 -12.79 -11.04 -20.51
C VAL A 183 -13.72 -11.41 -19.36
N LYS A 184 -14.12 -12.69 -19.28
CA LYS A 184 -14.86 -13.23 -18.14
C LYS A 184 -14.00 -13.16 -16.87
N ASP A 185 -14.67 -13.00 -15.71
CA ASP A 185 -14.03 -12.94 -14.40
C ASP A 185 -13.13 -11.70 -14.13
N VAL A 186 -13.36 -10.59 -14.84
CA VAL A 186 -12.74 -9.31 -14.51
C VAL A 186 -13.46 -8.67 -13.30
N ARG A 187 -12.70 -8.36 -12.28
CA ARG A 187 -13.21 -7.65 -11.10
C ARG A 187 -13.12 -6.14 -11.31
N SER A 188 -14.25 -5.44 -11.17
CA SER A 188 -14.35 -3.99 -11.42
C SER A 188 -13.88 -3.12 -10.27
N GLY A 189 -13.80 -3.65 -9.02
CA GLY A 189 -13.43 -2.93 -7.82
C GLY A 189 -12.33 -3.59 -7.02
N LEU A 190 -11.71 -2.83 -6.12
CA LEU A 190 -10.73 -3.36 -5.15
C LEU A 190 -11.46 -4.09 -4.00
N ARG A 191 -10.80 -5.08 -3.39
CA ARG A 191 -11.20 -5.70 -2.13
C ARG A 191 -10.35 -5.13 -1.00
N ILE A 192 -10.97 -4.30 -0.17
CA ILE A 192 -10.27 -3.54 0.87
C ILE A 192 -10.70 -4.02 2.24
N GLY A 193 -9.76 -4.53 3.02
CA GLY A 193 -9.98 -4.93 4.40
C GLY A 193 -9.82 -3.74 5.36
N LEU A 194 -10.85 -3.42 6.15
CA LEU A 194 -10.73 -2.50 7.27
C LEU A 194 -10.36 -3.29 8.53
N LEU A 195 -9.10 -3.24 8.94
CA LEU A 195 -8.57 -3.97 10.10
C LEU A 195 -8.77 -3.15 11.36
N ALA A 196 -9.77 -3.49 12.16
CA ALA A 196 -10.16 -2.75 13.36
C ALA A 196 -10.79 -3.67 14.42
N SER A 197 -11.07 -3.15 15.62
CA SER A 197 -11.70 -3.94 16.70
C SER A 197 -13.19 -3.63 16.92
N ASN A 198 -13.69 -2.52 16.38
CA ASN A 198 -15.07 -2.09 16.61
C ASN A 198 -15.72 -1.55 15.33
N PRO A 199 -16.69 -2.25 14.73
CA PRO A 199 -17.33 -1.85 13.48
C PRO A 199 -18.23 -0.62 13.61
N ILE A 200 -18.77 -0.34 14.79
CA ILE A 200 -19.76 0.74 15.00
C ILE A 200 -19.15 2.13 15.22
N LEU A 201 -17.81 2.24 15.33
CA LEU A 201 -17.17 3.55 15.45
C LEU A 201 -17.41 4.37 14.17
N PHE A 202 -17.79 5.64 14.32
CA PHE A 202 -18.06 6.57 13.22
C PHE A 202 -16.99 6.49 12.11
N SER A 203 -15.71 6.61 12.49
CA SER A 203 -14.61 6.59 11.51
C SER A 203 -14.54 5.28 10.71
N ASN A 204 -14.86 4.14 11.34
CA ASN A 204 -14.83 2.85 10.68
C ASN A 204 -16.01 2.70 9.71
N GLN A 205 -17.22 3.06 10.14
CA GLN A 205 -18.42 3.07 9.28
C GLN A 205 -18.22 4.02 8.09
N ARG A 206 -17.64 5.20 8.35
CA ARG A 206 -17.42 6.22 7.31
C ARG A 206 -16.44 5.75 6.24
N ILE A 207 -15.35 5.05 6.64
CA ILE A 207 -14.37 4.46 5.71
C ILE A 207 -15.00 3.32 4.90
N MET A 208 -15.76 2.42 5.55
CA MET A 208 -16.48 1.34 4.86
C MET A 208 -17.40 1.92 3.79
N LYS A 209 -18.28 2.87 4.19
CA LYS A 209 -19.20 3.54 3.29
C LYS A 209 -18.49 4.25 2.13
N ALA A 210 -17.38 4.95 2.40
CA ALA A 210 -16.63 5.65 1.36
C ALA A 210 -16.05 4.69 0.30
N GLY A 211 -15.59 3.51 0.71
CA GLY A 211 -15.12 2.49 -0.24
C GLY A 211 -16.26 1.90 -1.06
N GLU A 212 -17.38 1.58 -0.44
CA GLU A 212 -18.58 1.06 -1.12
C GLU A 212 -19.14 2.07 -2.14
N GLU A 213 -19.27 3.35 -1.76
CA GLU A 213 -19.70 4.45 -2.64
C GLU A 213 -18.78 4.64 -3.87
N ARG A 214 -17.55 4.16 -3.79
CA ARG A 214 -16.57 4.17 -4.87
C ARG A 214 -16.51 2.87 -5.68
N GLY A 215 -17.38 1.90 -5.37
CA GLY A 215 -17.50 0.62 -6.08
C GLY A 215 -16.52 -0.45 -5.63
N HIS A 216 -15.94 -0.33 -4.43
CA HIS A 216 -15.05 -1.35 -3.86
C HIS A 216 -15.81 -2.33 -2.96
N GLU A 217 -15.32 -3.56 -2.88
CA GLU A 217 -15.74 -4.54 -1.88
C GLU A 217 -15.03 -4.25 -0.56
N MET A 218 -15.75 -3.71 0.41
CA MET A 218 -15.21 -3.40 1.73
C MET A 218 -15.46 -4.55 2.71
N ILE A 219 -14.42 -5.01 3.39
CA ILE A 219 -14.48 -6.14 4.33
C ILE A 219 -14.03 -5.69 5.71
N PHE A 220 -14.94 -5.72 6.69
CA PHE A 220 -14.54 -5.47 8.07
C PHE A 220 -13.82 -6.69 8.66
N LEU A 221 -12.58 -6.49 9.11
CA LEU A 221 -11.72 -7.50 9.72
C LEU A 221 -11.49 -7.14 11.19
N ASN A 222 -12.11 -7.92 12.10
CA ASN A 222 -11.84 -7.76 13.51
C ASN A 222 -10.46 -8.33 13.85
N VAL A 223 -9.54 -7.47 14.32
CA VAL A 223 -8.17 -7.85 14.70
C VAL A 223 -8.12 -9.09 15.59
N GLN A 224 -9.02 -9.18 16.59
CA GLN A 224 -9.05 -10.28 17.57
C GLN A 224 -9.56 -11.60 16.99
N GLN A 225 -10.14 -11.58 15.79
CA GLN A 225 -10.67 -12.75 15.09
C GLN A 225 -9.77 -13.19 13.91
N CYS A 226 -8.69 -12.45 13.65
CA CYS A 226 -7.67 -12.85 12.69
C CYS A 226 -6.59 -13.68 13.40
N TYR A 227 -6.10 -14.72 12.76
CA TYR A 227 -4.92 -15.47 13.23
C TYR A 227 -4.07 -15.93 12.06
N MET A 228 -2.77 -16.08 12.33
CA MET A 228 -1.76 -16.28 11.29
C MET A 228 -1.26 -17.73 11.31
N LYS A 229 -1.09 -18.29 10.13
CA LYS A 229 -0.24 -19.47 9.91
C LYS A 229 1.08 -18.96 9.35
N LEU A 230 2.16 -19.19 10.08
CA LEU A 230 3.53 -18.90 9.63
C LEU A 230 4.06 -20.13 8.91
N ASP A 231 4.25 -20.01 7.61
CA ASP A 231 4.71 -21.08 6.73
C ASP A 231 5.66 -20.48 5.71
N THR A 232 6.74 -21.16 5.40
CA THR A 232 7.78 -20.70 4.48
C THR A 232 7.28 -20.55 3.05
N THR A 233 6.32 -21.38 2.65
CA THR A 233 5.84 -21.47 1.28
C THR A 233 4.43 -20.93 1.09
N HIS A 234 3.60 -21.01 2.12
CA HIS A 234 2.18 -20.63 2.07
C HIS A 234 1.76 -19.93 3.37
N PRO A 235 2.25 -18.70 3.62
CA PRO A 235 1.79 -17.91 4.74
C PRO A 235 0.31 -17.60 4.58
N GLU A 236 -0.48 -17.75 5.64
CA GLU A 236 -1.93 -17.54 5.60
C GLU A 236 -2.37 -16.64 6.75
N ILE A 237 -3.36 -15.82 6.50
CA ILE A 237 -4.16 -15.19 7.54
C ILE A 237 -5.55 -15.80 7.48
N ARG A 238 -6.01 -16.31 8.61
CA ARG A 238 -7.35 -16.90 8.76
C ARG A 238 -8.22 -15.99 9.60
N TYR A 239 -9.48 -16.01 9.30
CA TYR A 239 -10.50 -15.21 9.96
C TYR A 239 -11.58 -16.13 10.49
N ARG A 240 -12.12 -15.82 11.64
CA ARG A 240 -13.31 -16.42 12.29
C ARG A 240 -13.79 -17.75 11.66
N GLY A 241 -13.62 -18.84 12.39
CA GLY A 241 -14.05 -20.17 11.91
C GLY A 241 -13.15 -20.83 10.87
N GLY A 242 -11.91 -20.34 10.69
CA GLY A 242 -10.92 -20.96 9.81
C GLY A 242 -10.93 -20.46 8.37
N LYS A 243 -11.78 -19.49 8.01
CA LYS A 243 -11.83 -18.92 6.66
C LYS A 243 -10.49 -18.25 6.32
N ILE A 244 -9.81 -18.74 5.31
CA ILE A 244 -8.59 -18.12 4.80
C ILE A 244 -8.96 -16.80 4.14
N LEU A 245 -8.27 -15.71 4.53
CA LEU A 245 -8.40 -14.42 3.87
C LEU A 245 -7.59 -14.43 2.59
N THR A 246 -8.30 -14.36 1.49
CA THR A 246 -7.72 -14.36 0.15
C THR A 246 -8.23 -13.17 -0.64
N ASN A 247 -7.50 -12.80 -1.69
CA ASN A 247 -7.95 -11.82 -2.68
C ASN A 247 -8.18 -10.42 -2.10
N LEU A 248 -7.40 -10.01 -1.09
CA LEU A 248 -7.38 -8.65 -0.61
C LEU A 248 -6.33 -7.83 -1.37
N ASP A 249 -6.72 -6.64 -1.82
CA ASP A 249 -5.80 -5.70 -2.49
C ASP A 249 -5.16 -4.76 -1.50
N ALA A 250 -5.94 -4.34 -0.49
CA ALA A 250 -5.47 -3.41 0.53
C ALA A 250 -6.01 -3.71 1.91
N ILE A 251 -5.27 -3.25 2.91
CA ILE A 251 -5.70 -3.18 4.31
C ILE A 251 -5.64 -1.72 4.77
N VAL A 252 -6.69 -1.27 5.43
CA VAL A 252 -6.75 0.01 6.16
C VAL A 252 -6.66 -0.29 7.65
N PRO A 253 -5.49 -0.07 8.28
CA PRO A 253 -5.34 -0.34 9.72
C PRO A 253 -6.00 0.77 10.57
N ARG A 254 -6.86 0.37 11.50
CA ARG A 254 -7.49 1.25 12.51
C ARG A 254 -7.30 0.67 13.90
N ILE A 255 -6.08 0.70 14.37
CA ILE A 255 -5.61 -0.08 15.50
C ILE A 255 -5.82 0.66 16.83
N LYS A 256 -6.39 -0.05 17.81
CA LYS A 256 -6.45 0.42 19.21
C LYS A 256 -5.10 0.20 19.90
N PRO A 257 -4.72 1.06 20.84
CA PRO A 257 -3.41 0.99 21.52
C PRO A 257 -3.13 -0.35 22.20
N ASN A 258 -4.09 -0.88 22.92
CA ASN A 258 -3.94 -2.16 23.62
C ASN A 258 -3.83 -3.39 22.70
N LEU A 259 -4.05 -3.22 21.40
CA LEU A 259 -3.91 -4.28 20.39
C LEU A 259 -2.69 -4.07 19.50
N THR A 260 -1.82 -3.10 19.82
CA THR A 260 -0.72 -2.68 18.94
C THR A 260 0.19 -3.84 18.57
N PHE A 261 0.70 -4.60 19.54
CA PHE A 261 1.63 -5.71 19.28
C PHE A 261 1.07 -6.71 18.26
N TYR A 262 -0.12 -7.23 18.52
CA TYR A 262 -0.73 -8.23 17.65
C TYR A 262 -1.11 -7.68 16.29
N SER A 263 -1.60 -6.44 16.25
CA SER A 263 -1.96 -5.79 14.99
C SER A 263 -0.76 -5.53 14.09
N LEU A 264 0.38 -5.13 14.66
CA LEU A 264 1.61 -4.95 13.88
C LEU A 264 2.08 -6.27 13.28
N ALA A 265 1.97 -7.38 14.01
CA ALA A 265 2.28 -8.70 13.49
C ALA A 265 1.36 -9.09 12.32
N LEU A 266 0.04 -8.84 12.44
CA LEU A 266 -0.92 -9.07 11.36
C LEU A 266 -0.64 -8.22 10.13
N ILE A 267 -0.37 -6.91 10.31
CA ILE A 267 -0.08 -6.01 9.19
C ILE A 267 1.19 -6.44 8.48
N ARG A 268 2.25 -6.80 9.21
CA ARG A 268 3.49 -7.33 8.63
C ARG A 268 3.25 -8.61 7.85
N GLN A 269 2.35 -9.48 8.33
CA GLN A 269 1.96 -10.69 7.60
C GLN A 269 1.21 -10.35 6.31
N PHE A 270 0.26 -9.39 6.32
CA PHE A 270 -0.39 -8.92 5.10
C PHE A 270 0.61 -8.35 4.10
N GLU A 271 1.56 -7.52 4.55
CA GLU A 271 2.61 -6.96 3.68
C GLU A 271 3.51 -8.06 3.09
N SER A 272 3.89 -9.08 3.89
CA SER A 272 4.68 -10.21 3.39
C SER A 272 3.94 -11.06 2.34
N MET A 273 2.60 -11.02 2.35
CA MET A 273 1.75 -11.65 1.34
C MET A 273 1.52 -10.74 0.11
N GLY A 274 2.18 -9.56 0.05
CA GLY A 274 2.06 -8.61 -1.05
C GLY A 274 0.78 -7.76 -1.01
N ILE A 275 0.07 -7.70 0.12
CA ILE A 275 -1.14 -6.89 0.28
C ILE A 275 -0.73 -5.48 0.71
N PHE A 276 -1.22 -4.47 0.00
CA PHE A 276 -0.94 -3.07 0.34
C PHE A 276 -1.57 -2.68 1.68
N CYS A 277 -0.80 -2.07 2.58
CA CYS A 277 -1.30 -1.54 3.84
C CYS A 277 -1.23 -0.01 3.83
N ALA A 278 -2.37 0.66 4.04
CA ALA A 278 -2.51 2.12 3.98
C ALA A 278 -1.74 2.89 5.06
N ASN A 279 -1.11 2.22 5.98
CA ASN A 279 0.05 2.56 6.81
C ASN A 279 0.77 1.26 7.10
N SER A 280 2.08 1.23 6.88
CA SER A 280 2.89 0.04 7.13
C SER A 280 2.98 -0.29 8.63
N TRP A 281 3.27 -1.57 8.95
CA TRP A 281 3.50 -1.99 10.34
C TRP A 281 4.60 -1.17 11.01
N GLU A 282 5.67 -0.86 10.26
CA GLU A 282 6.82 -0.09 10.74
C GLU A 282 6.42 1.36 11.06
N ALA A 283 5.70 2.02 10.16
CA ALA A 283 5.24 3.39 10.34
C ALA A 283 4.27 3.51 11.53
N ILE A 284 3.36 2.56 11.68
CA ILE A 284 2.46 2.49 12.83
C ILE A 284 3.26 2.26 14.11
N GLY A 285 4.23 1.33 14.11
CA GLY A 285 5.08 1.05 15.25
C GLY A 285 5.85 2.30 15.72
N LYS A 286 6.51 3.00 14.80
CA LYS A 286 7.20 4.28 15.08
C LYS A 286 6.27 5.32 15.69
N SER A 287 5.05 5.46 15.19
CA SER A 287 4.09 6.45 15.70
C SER A 287 3.50 6.09 17.07
N ARG A 288 3.49 4.82 17.42
CA ARG A 288 2.97 4.32 18.71
C ARG A 288 3.96 4.46 19.86
N ASP A 289 5.22 4.36 19.56
CA ASP A 289 6.29 4.59 20.54
C ASP A 289 6.58 6.07 20.65
N LYS A 290 6.08 6.70 21.71
CA LYS A 290 6.22 8.15 21.95
C LYS A 290 7.68 8.57 22.15
N LEU A 291 8.49 7.72 22.76
CA LEU A 291 9.90 8.01 22.98
C LEU A 291 10.65 7.93 21.65
N TYR A 292 10.49 6.84 20.93
CA TYR A 292 11.13 6.66 19.63
C TYR A 292 10.71 7.72 18.61
N SER A 293 9.40 8.05 18.53
CA SER A 293 8.93 9.11 17.64
C SER A 293 9.55 10.48 18.01
N SER A 294 9.66 10.81 19.30
CA SER A 294 10.31 12.04 19.75
C SER A 294 11.79 12.11 19.37
N GLN A 295 12.50 10.99 19.50
CA GLN A 295 13.91 10.88 19.07
C GLN A 295 14.04 11.06 17.55
N LEU A 296 13.18 10.42 16.75
CA LEU A 296 13.17 10.58 15.29
C LEU A 296 12.87 12.03 14.88
N PHE A 297 11.93 12.70 15.56
CA PHE A 297 11.62 14.10 15.28
C PHE A 297 12.82 15.00 15.56
N SER A 298 13.43 14.86 16.73
CA SER A 298 14.63 15.61 17.12
C SER A 298 15.78 15.41 16.13
N GLN A 299 16.10 14.16 15.77
CA GLN A 299 17.16 13.82 14.81
C GLN A 299 16.92 14.42 13.42
N ASN A 300 15.66 14.62 13.04
CA ASN A 300 15.29 15.19 11.75
C ASN A 300 15.02 16.71 11.81
N GLY A 301 15.39 17.39 12.89
CA GLY A 301 15.19 18.84 13.05
C GLY A 301 13.72 19.24 12.98
N ILE A 302 12.85 18.45 13.60
CA ILE A 302 11.45 18.78 13.86
C ILE A 302 11.34 19.30 15.28
N HIS A 303 10.89 20.54 15.42
CA HIS A 303 10.73 21.16 16.73
C HIS A 303 9.58 20.52 17.50
N ILE A 304 9.89 20.00 18.68
CA ILE A 304 8.95 19.46 19.66
C ILE A 304 9.09 20.29 20.96
N PRO A 305 8.11 20.30 21.87
CA PRO A 305 8.31 20.80 23.22
C PRO A 305 9.46 20.04 23.89
N ILE A 306 10.26 20.74 24.71
CA ILE A 306 11.39 20.12 25.40
C ILE A 306 10.87 18.92 26.19
N THR A 307 11.46 17.77 25.96
CA THR A 307 10.97 16.50 26.49
C THR A 307 12.12 15.74 27.13
N GLY A 308 11.96 15.32 28.37
CA GLY A 308 12.89 14.52 29.13
C GLY A 308 12.34 13.12 29.44
N PHE A 309 13.24 12.17 29.55
CA PHE A 309 12.94 10.79 29.97
C PHE A 309 14.04 10.31 30.89
N ALA A 310 13.64 9.75 32.03
CA ALA A 310 14.56 9.11 32.96
C ALA A 310 13.94 7.85 33.55
N LYS A 311 14.72 6.78 33.66
CA LYS A 311 14.28 5.52 34.25
C LYS A 311 14.38 5.51 35.78
N SER A 312 15.42 6.17 36.34
CA SER A 312 15.67 6.21 37.79
C SER A 312 14.77 7.22 38.50
N PRO A 313 14.21 6.90 39.68
CA PRO A 313 13.56 7.87 40.57
C PRO A 313 14.51 8.96 41.07
N LEU A 314 15.80 8.66 41.19
CA LEU A 314 16.80 9.62 41.70
C LEU A 314 17.00 10.82 40.76
N ASP A 315 16.68 10.68 39.46
CA ASP A 315 16.85 11.74 38.48
C ASP A 315 15.63 12.68 38.35
N THR A 316 14.72 12.67 39.34
CA THR A 316 13.45 13.41 39.22
C THR A 316 13.65 14.92 39.17
N VAL A 317 14.53 15.48 40.03
CA VAL A 317 14.81 16.91 40.05
C VAL A 317 15.52 17.37 38.77
N ASP A 318 16.52 16.62 38.33
CA ASP A 318 17.23 16.88 37.09
C ASP A 318 16.31 16.83 35.88
N LEU A 319 15.39 15.84 35.86
CA LEU A 319 14.40 15.71 34.81
C LEU A 319 13.43 16.90 34.75
N ILE A 320 12.99 17.40 35.88
CA ILE A 320 12.17 18.64 35.96
C ILE A 320 12.94 19.86 35.47
N ASN A 321 14.19 19.99 35.88
CA ASN A 321 15.04 21.12 35.45
C ASN A 321 15.36 21.05 33.94
N MET A 322 15.55 19.85 33.39
CA MET A 322 15.79 19.61 31.94
C MET A 322 14.69 20.18 31.06
N VAL A 323 13.44 20.20 31.53
CA VAL A 323 12.30 20.74 30.78
C VAL A 323 11.90 22.17 31.20
N ASN A 324 12.83 22.91 31.74
CA ASN A 324 12.68 24.31 32.21
C ASN A 324 11.81 24.47 33.47
N GLY A 325 11.67 23.42 34.28
CA GLY A 325 10.87 23.45 35.50
C GLY A 325 9.36 23.35 35.26
N ALA A 326 8.62 23.70 36.35
CA ALA A 326 7.15 23.70 36.30
C ALA A 326 6.60 25.08 35.88
N PRO A 327 5.40 25.13 35.27
CA PRO A 327 4.49 24.01 35.02
C PRO A 327 5.00 23.11 33.90
N LEU A 328 4.75 21.81 34.02
CA LEU A 328 5.17 20.78 33.06
C LEU A 328 4.11 19.70 32.91
N VAL A 329 4.20 18.97 31.80
CA VAL A 329 3.27 17.87 31.48
C VAL A 329 3.97 16.52 31.64
N ILE A 330 3.38 15.64 32.45
CA ILE A 330 3.85 14.27 32.64
C ILE A 330 2.95 13.33 31.82
N LYS A 331 3.55 12.50 30.98
CA LYS A 331 2.82 11.58 30.07
C LYS A 331 3.25 10.16 30.29
N LEU A 332 2.32 9.25 30.48
CA LEU A 332 2.58 7.81 30.41
C LEU A 332 2.93 7.42 28.96
N LEU A 333 3.98 6.63 28.75
CA LEU A 333 4.34 6.12 27.42
C LEU A 333 3.22 5.25 26.81
N GLU A 334 2.59 4.45 27.66
CA GLU A 334 1.51 3.53 27.26
C GLU A 334 0.10 4.16 27.33
N GLY A 335 -0.01 5.44 27.75
CA GLY A 335 -1.28 6.15 27.87
C GLY A 335 -1.85 6.58 26.51
N THR A 336 -3.20 6.64 26.40
CA THR A 336 -3.92 7.01 25.18
C THR A 336 -5.13 7.89 25.46
N GLN A 337 -5.56 8.66 24.45
CA GLN A 337 -6.74 9.56 24.54
C GLN A 337 -6.68 10.56 25.71
N GLY A 338 -5.47 11.01 26.09
CA GLY A 338 -5.25 11.90 27.23
C GLY A 338 -5.31 11.20 28.60
N LYS A 339 -5.55 9.90 28.66
CA LYS A 339 -5.42 9.11 29.92
C LYS A 339 -3.92 8.96 30.23
N GLY A 340 -3.54 9.27 31.49
CA GLY A 340 -2.13 9.26 31.87
C GLY A 340 -1.34 10.48 31.40
N VAL A 341 -2.00 11.62 31.17
CA VAL A 341 -1.40 12.91 30.94
C VAL A 341 -1.79 13.85 32.09
N VAL A 342 -0.82 14.34 32.83
CA VAL A 342 -1.02 15.18 34.03
C VAL A 342 -0.25 16.48 33.85
N LEU A 343 -0.91 17.60 34.14
CA LEU A 343 -0.26 18.91 34.28
C LEU A 343 0.17 19.08 35.76
N ALA A 344 1.44 19.29 35.98
CA ALA A 344 1.99 19.64 37.29
C ALA A 344 2.32 21.14 37.31
N GLU A 345 1.60 21.91 38.11
CA GLU A 345 1.67 23.36 38.13
C GLU A 345 2.92 23.88 38.86
N ASN A 346 3.50 23.09 39.76
CA ASN A 346 4.70 23.44 40.54
C ASN A 346 5.61 22.22 40.72
N ALA A 347 6.87 22.43 41.07
CA ALA A 347 7.88 21.40 41.21
C ALA A 347 7.50 20.29 42.19
N LYS A 348 6.91 20.65 43.35
CA LYS A 348 6.49 19.65 44.34
C LYS A 348 5.39 18.74 43.86
N ALA A 349 4.42 19.25 43.10
CA ALA A 349 3.41 18.45 42.45
C ALA A 349 4.03 17.53 41.39
N ALA A 350 4.97 18.03 40.59
CA ALA A 350 5.70 17.26 39.59
C ALA A 350 6.46 16.09 40.22
N GLU A 351 7.25 16.36 41.27
CA GLU A 351 7.99 15.33 42.04
C GLU A 351 7.04 14.22 42.55
N SER A 352 5.91 14.64 43.16
CA SER A 352 4.94 13.71 43.71
C SER A 352 4.33 12.78 42.63
N VAL A 353 3.93 13.34 41.50
CA VAL A 353 3.36 12.59 40.39
C VAL A 353 4.41 11.68 39.74
N ILE A 354 5.61 12.16 39.50
CA ILE A 354 6.72 11.38 38.92
C ILE A 354 7.05 10.22 39.86
N SER A 355 7.18 10.45 41.15
CA SER A 355 7.49 9.42 42.14
C SER A 355 6.38 8.35 42.19
N ALA A 356 5.12 8.76 42.16
CA ALA A 356 3.98 7.84 42.14
C ALA A 356 3.99 6.94 40.90
N PHE A 357 4.22 7.49 39.72
CA PHE A 357 4.29 6.69 38.49
C PHE A 357 5.51 5.76 38.45
N LYS A 358 6.67 6.24 38.93
CA LYS A 358 7.87 5.41 39.01
C LYS A 358 7.75 4.28 40.03
N SER A 359 7.06 4.47 41.15
CA SER A 359 6.78 3.42 42.12
C SER A 359 5.92 2.29 41.51
N LEU A 360 5.10 2.64 40.52
CA LEU A 360 4.32 1.68 39.73
C LEU A 360 5.11 1.10 38.53
N GLN A 361 6.41 1.37 38.47
CA GLN A 361 7.29 0.96 37.34
C GLN A 361 6.81 1.48 35.96
N ALA A 362 5.99 2.52 35.93
CA ALA A 362 5.49 3.09 34.68
C ALA A 362 6.58 3.91 33.97
N ASN A 363 6.67 3.74 32.66
CA ASN A 363 7.52 4.57 31.81
C ASN A 363 6.82 5.89 31.54
N ILE A 364 7.50 7.02 31.82
CA ILE A 364 6.95 8.37 31.68
C ILE A 364 7.85 9.27 30.83
N LEU A 365 7.22 10.21 30.12
CA LEU A 365 7.87 11.39 29.55
C LEU A 365 7.48 12.60 30.38
N VAL A 366 8.45 13.49 30.62
CA VAL A 366 8.21 14.82 31.18
C VAL A 366 8.45 15.86 30.09
N GLN A 367 7.53 16.78 29.92
CA GLN A 367 7.55 17.74 28.81
C GLN A 367 7.21 19.14 29.28
N GLU A 368 7.88 20.18 28.76
CA GLU A 368 7.54 21.55 29.03
C GLU A 368 6.07 21.85 28.70
N PHE A 369 5.45 22.68 29.50
CA PHE A 369 4.09 23.14 29.23
C PHE A 369 4.11 24.44 28.44
N ILE A 370 3.43 24.48 27.31
CA ILE A 370 3.33 25.65 26.42
C ILE A 370 2.14 26.48 26.85
N LYS A 371 2.39 27.45 27.76
CA LYS A 371 1.35 28.29 28.37
C LYS A 371 0.62 29.17 27.35
N GLU A 372 1.36 29.72 26.40
CA GLU A 372 0.86 30.62 25.37
C GLU A 372 -0.11 29.99 24.39
N ALA A 373 -0.20 28.67 24.36
CA ALA A 373 -1.21 27.96 23.57
C ALA A 373 -2.61 28.03 24.20
N GLU A 374 -2.73 28.36 25.50
CA GLU A 374 -4.03 28.54 26.20
C GLU A 374 -5.00 27.35 26.01
N GLY A 375 -4.50 26.12 26.06
CA GLY A 375 -5.32 24.93 25.86
C GLY A 375 -5.79 24.71 24.41
N ARG A 376 -5.14 25.36 23.44
CA ARG A 376 -5.46 25.20 22.01
C ARG A 376 -4.36 24.44 21.31
N ASP A 377 -4.76 23.54 20.40
CA ASP A 377 -3.86 22.87 19.47
C ASP A 377 -4.47 22.81 18.07
N ILE A 378 -3.66 22.43 17.08
CA ILE A 378 -4.05 22.29 15.70
C ILE A 378 -3.89 20.83 15.31
N ARG A 379 -4.96 20.21 14.82
CA ARG A 379 -4.90 18.90 14.16
C ARG A 379 -4.88 19.06 12.65
N CYS A 380 -3.78 18.65 12.02
CA CYS A 380 -3.65 18.53 10.59
C CYS A 380 -3.89 17.06 10.16
N PHE A 381 -4.75 16.86 9.17
CA PHE A 381 -4.92 15.54 8.55
C PHE A 381 -4.06 15.46 7.30
N VAL A 382 -3.11 14.52 7.29
CA VAL A 382 -2.17 14.31 6.20
C VAL A 382 -2.54 13.03 5.46
N ILE A 383 -2.67 13.10 4.14
CA ILE A 383 -2.86 11.96 3.26
C ILE A 383 -1.89 12.09 2.08
N ASP A 384 -1.13 11.07 1.80
CA ASP A 384 -0.20 10.99 0.67
C ASP A 384 0.70 12.24 0.57
N GLY A 385 1.28 12.64 1.71
CA GLY A 385 2.19 13.78 1.81
C GLY A 385 1.53 15.16 1.66
N LYS A 386 0.21 15.26 1.76
CA LYS A 386 -0.55 16.54 1.66
C LYS A 386 -1.41 16.75 2.88
N VAL A 387 -1.42 17.98 3.43
CA VAL A 387 -2.42 18.36 4.42
C VAL A 387 -3.76 18.59 3.69
N VAL A 388 -4.73 17.70 3.91
CA VAL A 388 -6.05 17.73 3.27
C VAL A 388 -7.08 18.52 4.07
N ALA A 389 -6.92 18.56 5.40
CA ALA A 389 -7.78 19.30 6.32
C ALA A 389 -7.00 19.71 7.57
N SER A 390 -7.46 20.79 8.22
CA SER A 390 -6.94 21.26 9.50
C SER A 390 -8.05 21.87 10.35
N ILE A 391 -8.01 21.58 11.65
CA ILE A 391 -8.92 22.16 12.66
C ILE A 391 -8.11 22.63 13.85
N GLN A 392 -8.58 23.69 14.49
CA GLN A 392 -8.18 24.05 15.84
C GLN A 392 -9.06 23.30 16.83
N ARG A 393 -8.44 22.73 17.84
CA ARG A 393 -9.14 22.17 18.99
C ARG A 393 -8.90 23.07 20.19
N GLU A 394 -9.90 23.27 21.00
CA GLU A 394 -9.86 24.08 22.21
C GLU A 394 -10.37 23.26 23.39
N ALA A 395 -9.63 23.28 24.47
CA ALA A 395 -9.95 22.57 25.69
C ALA A 395 -11.24 23.08 26.34
N ALA A 396 -11.95 22.24 27.05
CA ALA A 396 -13.06 22.67 27.90
C ALA A 396 -12.54 23.57 29.04
N LYS A 397 -13.41 24.41 29.58
CA LYS A 397 -13.07 25.32 30.69
C LYS A 397 -12.52 24.53 31.89
N GLY A 398 -11.31 24.90 32.34
CA GLY A 398 -10.62 24.20 33.43
C GLY A 398 -9.82 22.97 33.01
N GLU A 399 -9.78 22.66 31.72
CA GLU A 399 -8.97 21.57 31.14
C GLU A 399 -7.84 22.18 30.28
N PHE A 400 -6.69 21.54 30.25
CA PHE A 400 -5.56 21.97 29.42
C PHE A 400 -5.41 21.13 28.13
N ARG A 401 -6.09 19.98 28.07
CA ARG A 401 -6.06 19.05 26.94
C ARG A 401 -7.18 19.37 25.95
N ALA A 402 -6.83 19.68 24.72
CA ALA A 402 -7.78 20.05 23.65
C ALA A 402 -8.51 18.85 23.02
N ASN A 403 -8.58 17.70 23.71
CA ASN A 403 -9.17 16.47 23.20
C ASN A 403 -10.70 16.57 23.07
N LEU A 404 -11.26 16.33 21.87
CA LEU A 404 -12.68 16.39 21.60
C LEU A 404 -13.50 15.38 22.46
N HIS A 405 -12.93 14.23 22.78
CA HIS A 405 -13.56 13.22 23.66
C HIS A 405 -13.69 13.66 25.13
N GLN A 406 -13.04 14.78 25.50
CA GLN A 406 -13.08 15.35 26.86
C GLN A 406 -13.87 16.70 26.88
N GLY A 407 -14.75 16.88 25.89
CA GLY A 407 -15.60 18.06 25.81
C GLY A 407 -14.95 19.27 25.09
N GLY A 408 -13.79 19.08 24.48
CA GLY A 408 -13.15 20.11 23.64
C GLY A 408 -13.98 20.46 22.42
N LYS A 409 -13.79 21.66 21.88
CA LYS A 409 -14.46 22.15 20.67
C LYS A 409 -13.51 22.11 19.48
N ALA A 410 -14.06 21.81 18.29
CA ALA A 410 -13.32 21.89 17.02
C ALA A 410 -13.84 23.03 16.17
N SER A 411 -12.94 23.80 15.57
CA SER A 411 -13.27 24.85 14.61
C SER A 411 -12.34 24.81 13.41
N LEU A 412 -12.81 25.29 12.28
CA LEU A 412 -11.99 25.40 11.07
C LEU A 412 -10.88 26.40 11.30
N ILE A 413 -9.64 26.06 10.90
CA ILE A 413 -8.50 26.98 10.96
C ILE A 413 -7.72 26.99 9.65
N LYS A 414 -7.22 28.17 9.29
CA LYS A 414 -6.22 28.32 8.24
C LYS A 414 -4.83 28.21 8.86
N ILE A 415 -4.10 27.18 8.48
CA ILE A 415 -2.74 26.93 8.94
C ILE A 415 -1.71 27.77 8.16
N THR A 416 -0.59 28.07 8.80
CA THR A 416 0.55 28.76 8.19
C THR A 416 1.33 27.82 7.27
N LYS A 417 2.23 28.40 6.46
CA LYS A 417 3.14 27.61 5.62
C LYS A 417 4.06 26.72 6.45
N ASP A 418 4.50 27.19 7.62
CA ASP A 418 5.41 26.44 8.49
C ASP A 418 4.69 25.30 9.23
N GLU A 419 3.47 25.54 9.71
CA GLU A 419 2.60 24.49 10.27
C GLU A 419 2.33 23.38 9.23
N LYS A 420 2.04 23.77 7.97
CA LYS A 420 1.85 22.81 6.87
C LYS A 420 3.12 22.01 6.58
N LYS A 421 4.29 22.66 6.50
CA LYS A 421 5.58 21.99 6.30
C LYS A 421 5.89 21.04 7.45
N LEU A 422 5.67 21.49 8.69
CA LEU A 422 5.87 20.69 9.89
C LEU A 422 5.01 19.42 9.87
N ALA A 423 3.71 19.55 9.58
CA ALA A 423 2.80 18.40 9.51
C ALA A 423 3.22 17.36 8.46
N ILE A 424 3.58 17.81 7.26
CA ILE A 424 4.02 16.92 6.18
C ILE A 424 5.35 16.25 6.54
N LYS A 425 6.31 17.01 7.08
CA LYS A 425 7.62 16.47 7.45
C LYS A 425 7.49 15.42 8.57
N ALA A 426 6.65 15.68 9.58
CA ALA A 426 6.41 14.76 10.68
C ALA A 426 5.81 13.41 10.22
N ALA A 427 4.78 13.45 9.36
CA ALA A 427 4.20 12.25 8.78
C ALA A 427 5.23 11.46 7.94
N LYS A 428 6.03 12.17 7.13
CA LYS A 428 7.07 11.57 6.27
C LYS A 428 8.18 10.89 7.08
N VAL A 429 8.65 11.50 8.17
CA VAL A 429 9.71 10.94 9.03
C VAL A 429 9.28 9.62 9.64
N LEU A 430 8.00 9.48 10.00
CA LEU A 430 7.46 8.21 10.50
C LEU A 430 7.11 7.21 9.38
N GLY A 431 7.06 7.65 8.11
CA GLY A 431 6.63 6.83 6.99
C GLY A 431 5.11 6.66 6.89
N LEU A 432 4.33 7.53 7.53
CA LEU A 432 2.87 7.44 7.52
C LEU A 432 2.28 8.07 6.25
N GLN A 433 1.48 7.29 5.54
CA GLN A 433 0.70 7.75 4.40
C GLN A 433 -0.57 8.49 4.83
N ILE A 434 -1.20 8.01 5.91
CA ILE A 434 -2.38 8.61 6.53
C ILE A 434 -2.04 8.94 7.98
N ALA A 435 -2.10 10.22 8.35
CA ALA A 435 -1.72 10.68 9.68
C ALA A 435 -2.60 11.83 10.18
N GLY A 436 -2.83 11.83 11.50
CA GLY A 436 -3.30 13.00 12.23
C GLY A 436 -2.12 13.62 12.97
N VAL A 437 -1.73 14.82 12.61
CA VAL A 437 -0.57 15.52 13.18
C VAL A 437 -1.07 16.65 14.10
N ASP A 438 -0.67 16.59 15.35
CA ASP A 438 -1.06 17.57 16.37
C ASP A 438 0.09 18.57 16.60
N ILE A 439 -0.21 19.84 16.41
CA ILE A 439 0.74 20.96 16.46
C ILE A 439 0.24 21.96 17.49
N ILE A 440 1.17 22.49 18.30
CA ILE A 440 0.90 23.58 19.24
C ILE A 440 1.66 24.83 18.83
N ARG A 441 1.03 25.99 18.95
CA ARG A 441 1.67 27.30 18.71
C ARG A 441 2.42 27.74 19.93
N SER A 442 3.67 28.15 19.76
CA SER A 442 4.49 28.72 20.81
C SER A 442 5.14 30.00 20.35
N ASN A 443 5.71 30.76 21.29
CA ASN A 443 6.51 31.97 21.02
C ASN A 443 7.77 31.67 20.17
N ARG A 444 8.16 30.39 20.08
CA ARG A 444 9.31 29.91 19.28
C ARG A 444 8.88 29.35 17.90
N GLY A 445 7.60 29.52 17.53
CA GLY A 445 7.00 28.95 16.34
C GLY A 445 6.18 27.68 16.61
N PRO A 446 5.75 26.97 15.57
CA PRO A 446 4.95 25.76 15.72
C PRO A 446 5.80 24.59 16.24
N LEU A 447 5.29 23.89 17.26
CA LEU A 447 5.90 22.70 17.83
C LEU A 447 5.00 21.48 17.59
N LEU A 448 5.62 20.35 17.26
CA LEU A 448 4.91 19.08 17.06
C LEU A 448 4.63 18.43 18.42
N LEU A 449 3.37 18.12 18.70
CA LEU A 449 2.98 17.39 19.92
C LEU A 449 2.99 15.88 19.72
N GLU A 450 2.31 15.38 18.68
CA GLU A 450 2.22 13.94 18.37
C GLU A 450 1.76 13.70 16.94
N VAL A 451 1.98 12.46 16.45
CA VAL A 451 1.48 12.00 15.16
C VAL A 451 0.71 10.69 15.36
N ASN A 452 -0.54 10.68 14.93
CA ASN A 452 -1.47 9.57 15.10
C ASN A 452 -1.63 8.80 13.79
N SER A 453 -1.32 7.48 13.78
CA SER A 453 -1.48 6.59 12.62
C SER A 453 -2.92 6.15 12.35
N SER A 454 -3.85 6.38 13.28
CA SER A 454 -5.27 6.06 13.14
C SER A 454 -6.16 7.21 13.62
N PRO A 455 -6.07 8.39 12.97
CA PRO A 455 -6.77 9.59 13.44
C PRO A 455 -8.29 9.44 13.31
N GLY A 456 -9.05 10.03 14.26
CA GLY A 456 -10.51 10.08 14.21
C GLY A 456 -11.00 10.98 13.09
N LEU A 457 -12.07 10.60 12.40
CA LEU A 457 -12.65 11.36 11.28
C LEU A 457 -13.78 12.30 11.71
N GLU A 458 -14.52 11.96 12.76
CA GLU A 458 -15.77 12.64 13.12
C GLU A 458 -15.60 14.15 13.32
N GLY A 459 -14.65 14.54 14.16
CA GLY A 459 -14.46 15.97 14.49
C GLY A 459 -13.97 16.79 13.28
N ILE A 460 -13.10 16.21 12.46
CA ILE A 460 -12.52 16.93 11.32
C ILE A 460 -13.49 16.98 10.13
N GLU A 461 -14.22 15.92 9.82
CA GLU A 461 -15.25 15.94 8.77
C GLU A 461 -16.41 16.89 9.13
N LYS A 462 -16.89 16.85 10.39
CA LYS A 462 -17.94 17.77 10.87
C LYS A 462 -17.51 19.23 10.80
N ALA A 463 -16.28 19.56 11.21
CA ALA A 463 -15.80 20.93 11.25
C ALA A 463 -15.44 21.48 9.86
N THR A 464 -15.01 20.64 8.92
CA THR A 464 -14.52 21.08 7.61
C THR A 464 -15.52 20.85 6.47
N GLY A 465 -16.51 19.98 6.65
CA GLY A 465 -17.42 19.53 5.60
C GLY A 465 -16.75 18.69 4.51
N LYS A 466 -15.49 18.25 4.70
CA LYS A 466 -14.74 17.50 3.71
C LYS A 466 -14.91 16.00 3.89
N ASP A 467 -14.99 15.28 2.79
CA ASP A 467 -14.99 13.81 2.73
C ASP A 467 -13.57 13.25 2.91
N ILE A 468 -13.10 13.18 4.15
CA ILE A 468 -11.75 12.69 4.46
C ILE A 468 -11.64 11.18 4.20
N ALA A 469 -12.69 10.43 4.51
CA ALA A 469 -12.72 8.99 4.25
C ALA A 469 -12.60 8.70 2.74
N GLY A 470 -13.33 9.41 1.89
CA GLY A 470 -13.19 9.28 0.44
C GLY A 470 -11.81 9.65 -0.07
N MET A 471 -11.17 10.68 0.50
CA MET A 471 -9.77 11.02 0.18
C MET A 471 -8.79 9.91 0.59
N MET A 472 -9.03 9.20 1.70
CA MET A 472 -8.22 8.04 2.11
C MET A 472 -8.35 6.90 1.08
N ILE A 473 -9.56 6.58 0.64
CA ILE A 473 -9.79 5.55 -0.38
C ILE A 473 -9.14 5.97 -1.71
N THR A 474 -9.27 7.24 -2.12
CA THR A 474 -8.59 7.76 -3.33
C THR A 474 -7.07 7.60 -3.28
N ALA A 475 -6.46 7.80 -2.11
CA ALA A 475 -5.02 7.56 -1.96
C ALA A 475 -4.65 6.08 -2.14
N ILE A 476 -5.48 5.16 -1.65
CA ILE A 476 -5.30 3.72 -1.84
C ILE A 476 -5.45 3.35 -3.32
N GLU A 477 -6.49 3.86 -3.98
CA GLU A 477 -6.72 3.66 -5.43
C GLU A 477 -5.50 4.09 -6.24
N LYS A 478 -4.98 5.27 -5.95
CA LYS A 478 -3.79 5.81 -6.61
C LYS A 478 -2.56 4.93 -6.43
N GLN A 479 -2.32 4.45 -5.21
CA GLN A 479 -1.18 3.56 -4.92
C GLN A 479 -1.29 2.21 -5.61
N LEU A 480 -2.51 1.73 -5.85
CA LEU A 480 -2.77 0.48 -6.55
C LEU A 480 -3.03 0.67 -8.06
N GLY A 481 -2.89 1.90 -8.57
CA GLY A 481 -3.13 2.23 -9.98
C GLY A 481 -4.59 2.03 -10.42
N TRP A 482 -5.54 2.10 -9.48
CA TRP A 482 -6.98 2.01 -9.80
C TRP A 482 -7.55 3.39 -10.13
N GLN A 483 -8.34 3.52 -11.23
CA GLN A 483 -8.98 4.76 -11.67
C GLN A 483 -10.47 4.55 -11.90
N ARG A 484 -11.30 5.43 -11.34
CA ARG A 484 -12.76 5.36 -11.38
C ARG A 484 -13.36 5.59 -12.78
N ASP A 485 -12.76 6.45 -13.58
CA ASP A 485 -13.35 6.99 -14.82
C ASP A 485 -13.58 5.99 -15.95
N MET A 486 -13.09 4.73 -15.81
CA MET A 486 -13.32 3.69 -16.79
C MET A 486 -14.50 2.74 -16.49
N ILE A 487 -15.16 2.89 -15.33
CA ILE A 487 -16.36 2.08 -14.97
C ILE A 487 -17.64 2.72 -15.54
N ILE A 488 -17.68 4.04 -15.69
CA ILE A 488 -18.90 4.77 -16.09
C ILE A 488 -19.26 4.50 -17.55
N ARG A 489 -18.33 4.18 -18.43
CA ARG A 489 -18.61 3.95 -19.85
C ARG A 489 -19.17 2.55 -20.19
N THR A 490 -19.15 1.59 -19.28
CA THR A 490 -19.69 0.25 -19.53
C THR A 490 -21.17 0.09 -19.20
N HIS A 491 -21.80 1.07 -18.51
CA HIS A 491 -23.23 1.03 -18.15
C HIS A 491 -24.14 1.92 -19.00
N GLU A 492 -23.61 2.79 -19.86
CA GLU A 492 -24.44 3.71 -20.68
C GLU A 492 -24.82 3.19 -22.09
N THR A 493 -24.41 1.96 -22.48
CA THR A 493 -24.67 1.46 -23.84
C THR A 493 -25.87 0.51 -23.98
N ASP A 494 -26.62 0.21 -22.91
CA ASP A 494 -27.75 -0.74 -22.99
C ASP A 494 -29.15 -0.12 -22.93
N THR A 495 -29.31 1.20 -23.10
CA THR A 495 -30.64 1.85 -23.06
C THR A 495 -31.13 2.41 -24.39
N ASN A 496 -30.62 1.95 -25.53
CA ASN A 496 -31.18 2.31 -26.84
C ASN A 496 -31.41 1.07 -27.70
N LEU A 497 -32.44 0.28 -27.37
CA LEU A 497 -33.14 -0.56 -28.34
C LEU A 497 -34.33 0.26 -28.86
N PRO A 498 -34.46 0.50 -30.19
CA PRO A 498 -35.63 1.16 -30.74
C PRO A 498 -36.84 0.24 -30.63
N ASN A 499 -37.92 0.73 -30.05
CA ASN A 499 -39.25 0.13 -30.16
C ASN A 499 -39.61 0.02 -31.65
N SER A 500 -39.69 -1.18 -32.16
CA SER A 500 -40.32 -1.48 -33.44
C SER A 500 -41.82 -1.75 -33.20
N HIS A 501 -42.65 -0.95 -33.83
CA HIS A 501 -44.03 -1.24 -34.06
C HIS A 501 -44.24 -2.45 -34.91
#